data_3528b9781e5c8b46d2c11a9cd1d0259d
#
_entry.id   3528b9781e5c8b46d2c11a9cd1d0259d
#
_cell.length_a   1.000
_cell.length_b   1.000
_cell.length_c   1.000
_cell.angle_alpha   90.00
_cell.angle_beta   90.00
_cell.angle_gamma   90.00
#
_symmetry.space_group_name_H-M   'P 1'
#
loop_
_entity.id
_entity.type
_entity.pdbx_description
1 polymer ?
#
loop_
_entity_poly.entity_id
_entity_poly.type
_entity_poly.pdbx_seq_one_letter_code
_entity_poly.pdbx_strand_id
1 'polypeptide(L)'
;MLTILKMAWRNIFRYRSRTTITLVSIVVSVFIAILVDAFLMGVFTQSEVNMLSYECSEVVVYADGYLEKKELFPADIVIESDTRNQMESAFRKEGIDYSPQYRTTAELVFYDEDADFEGTLNTILLGVNPNMDSNVFLRKEGIKTGEWLEEGDDGIVVGAGIAGKLGLEVGDILTVECKGMSGFAQTMDVLVKGIMNTENTTFNASYVLMSLDQMDAYLELDGAVNMYAISDGKLSRASDSFTEKVRRVLSGIDGIQVYDFEEDNAGYMAVLNGDKGGSYMVLVFLFIIAGAGIVNTMVMSVLERRKENAMLRAMGFKARTIRILFLTEGMIVGVIGSILGTLLGALVNYPFARFGIDLSNLMDGVDMGYRISFVFKSAWSSHSFVSIPILAVILSTLASFIPVSRVNKGEIAATLRKV
;
A
#
# COMPACT_ATOMS: atom_id res chain seq x y z
N MET A 1 -27.11 7.49 37.30
CA MET A 1 -26.34 6.87 36.20
C MET A 1 -25.88 5.45 36.57
N LEU A 2 -25.27 5.25 37.72
CA LEU A 2 -24.81 3.90 38.19
C LEU A 2 -25.91 2.84 38.20
N THR A 3 -27.13 3.20 38.65
CA THR A 3 -28.29 2.30 38.69
C THR A 3 -28.72 1.81 37.31
N ILE A 4 -28.68 2.69 36.29
CA ILE A 4 -29.02 2.33 34.91
C ILE A 4 -27.98 1.35 34.35
N LEU A 5 -26.69 1.61 34.61
CA LEU A 5 -25.59 0.71 34.20
C LEU A 5 -25.73 -0.67 34.80
N LYS A 6 -26.05 -0.73 36.11
CA LYS A 6 -26.28 -2.02 36.80
C LYS A 6 -27.51 -2.76 36.27
N MET A 7 -28.57 -2.03 35.93
CA MET A 7 -29.77 -2.62 35.31
C MET A 7 -29.46 -3.15 33.91
N ALA A 8 -28.78 -2.35 33.08
CA ALA A 8 -28.36 -2.78 31.75
C ALA A 8 -27.49 -4.04 31.76
N TRP A 9 -26.50 -4.09 32.66
CA TRP A 9 -25.65 -5.27 32.86
C TRP A 9 -26.43 -6.52 33.21
N ARG A 10 -27.37 -6.42 34.19
CA ARG A 10 -28.21 -7.56 34.57
C ARG A 10 -29.16 -8.02 33.45
N ASN A 11 -29.64 -7.09 32.63
CA ASN A 11 -30.50 -7.41 31.50
C ASN A 11 -29.79 -8.24 30.42
N ILE A 12 -28.51 -7.92 30.14
CA ILE A 12 -27.67 -8.64 29.18
C ILE A 12 -27.60 -10.13 29.54
N PHE A 13 -27.42 -10.45 30.83
CA PHE A 13 -27.33 -11.85 31.29
C PHE A 13 -28.69 -12.54 31.42
N ARG A 14 -29.78 -11.79 31.57
CA ARG A 14 -31.14 -12.35 31.69
C ARG A 14 -31.65 -12.89 30.35
N TYR A 15 -31.28 -12.24 29.22
CA TYR A 15 -31.73 -12.61 27.87
C TYR A 15 -30.58 -13.16 27.03
N ARG A 16 -29.92 -14.23 27.50
CA ARG A 16 -28.67 -14.77 26.97
C ARG A 16 -28.71 -15.05 25.47
N SER A 17 -29.72 -15.80 25.00
CA SER A 17 -29.81 -16.20 23.60
C SER A 17 -29.70 -15.01 22.61
N ARG A 18 -30.45 -13.95 22.88
CA ARG A 18 -30.45 -12.75 22.04
C ARG A 18 -29.17 -11.97 22.16
N THR A 19 -28.71 -11.74 23.40
CA THR A 19 -27.43 -11.04 23.61
C THR A 19 -26.30 -11.75 22.90
N THR A 20 -26.30 -13.10 22.93
CA THR A 20 -25.30 -13.89 22.20
C THR A 20 -25.39 -13.69 20.70
N ILE A 21 -26.59 -13.68 20.10
CA ILE A 21 -26.75 -13.44 18.64
C ILE A 21 -26.21 -12.05 18.26
N THR A 22 -26.61 -11.00 19.01
CA THR A 22 -26.12 -9.63 18.76
C THR A 22 -24.62 -9.54 18.99
N LEU A 23 -24.09 -10.16 20.04
CA LEU A 23 -22.67 -10.18 20.35
C LEU A 23 -21.87 -10.85 19.23
N VAL A 24 -22.30 -12.05 18.80
CA VAL A 24 -21.64 -12.78 17.69
C VAL A 24 -21.67 -11.95 16.41
N SER A 25 -22.79 -11.30 16.09
CA SER A 25 -22.87 -10.42 14.91
C SER A 25 -21.85 -9.28 14.97
N ILE A 26 -21.69 -8.64 16.13
CA ILE A 26 -20.70 -7.56 16.31
C ILE A 26 -19.27 -8.11 16.22
N VAL A 27 -18.99 -9.23 16.92
CA VAL A 27 -17.67 -9.89 16.91
C VAL A 27 -17.26 -10.24 15.49
N VAL A 28 -18.13 -10.91 14.73
CA VAL A 28 -17.85 -11.33 13.35
C VAL A 28 -17.63 -10.10 12.45
N SER A 29 -18.46 -9.08 12.60
CA SER A 29 -18.33 -7.86 11.78
C SER A 29 -17.04 -7.10 12.05
N VAL A 30 -16.67 -6.93 13.32
CA VAL A 30 -15.42 -6.28 13.72
C VAL A 30 -14.21 -7.11 13.27
N PHE A 31 -14.28 -8.43 13.47
CA PHE A 31 -13.26 -9.38 13.02
C PHE A 31 -13.00 -9.28 11.52
N ILE A 32 -14.05 -9.38 10.70
CA ILE A 32 -13.93 -9.29 9.24
C ILE A 32 -13.43 -7.90 8.82
N ALA A 33 -13.98 -6.83 9.40
CA ALA A 33 -13.56 -5.48 9.08
C ALA A 33 -12.07 -5.24 9.37
N ILE A 34 -11.57 -5.73 10.51
CA ILE A 34 -10.14 -5.66 10.86
C ILE A 34 -9.28 -6.44 9.88
N LEU A 35 -9.68 -7.67 9.52
CA LEU A 35 -8.89 -8.48 8.58
C LEU A 35 -8.82 -7.84 7.20
N VAL A 36 -9.95 -7.37 6.66
CA VAL A 36 -10.00 -6.72 5.35
C VAL A 36 -9.14 -5.45 5.34
N ASP A 37 -9.30 -4.60 6.35
CA ASP A 37 -8.55 -3.34 6.43
C ASP A 37 -7.05 -3.59 6.66
N ALA A 38 -6.67 -4.51 7.55
CA ALA A 38 -5.28 -4.86 7.81
C ALA A 38 -4.60 -5.45 6.56
N PHE A 39 -5.34 -6.23 5.77
CA PHE A 39 -4.82 -6.81 4.53
C PHE A 39 -4.63 -5.73 3.45
N LEU A 40 -5.60 -4.87 3.22
CA LEU A 40 -5.50 -3.77 2.26
C LEU A 40 -4.39 -2.78 2.64
N MET A 41 -4.29 -2.42 3.93
CA MET A 41 -3.20 -1.58 4.42
C MET A 41 -1.83 -2.25 4.25
N GLY A 42 -1.77 -3.58 4.38
CA GLY A 42 -0.56 -4.36 4.11
C GLY A 42 -0.11 -4.23 2.66
N VAL A 43 -1.02 -4.41 1.71
CA VAL A 43 -0.76 -4.25 0.27
C VAL A 43 -0.26 -2.84 -0.05
N PHE A 44 -0.93 -1.80 0.46
CA PHE A 44 -0.53 -0.41 0.20
C PHE A 44 0.85 -0.08 0.78
N THR A 45 1.11 -0.47 2.02
CA THR A 45 2.40 -0.22 2.68
C THR A 45 3.52 -1.00 1.99
N GLN A 46 3.30 -2.28 1.66
CA GLN A 46 4.29 -3.09 0.98
C GLN A 46 4.60 -2.55 -0.42
N SER A 47 3.58 -2.11 -1.16
CA SER A 47 3.78 -1.50 -2.48
C SER A 47 4.62 -0.23 -2.42
N GLU A 48 4.38 0.63 -1.43
CA GLU A 48 5.17 1.84 -1.21
C GLU A 48 6.62 1.53 -0.83
N VAL A 49 6.83 0.59 0.10
CA VAL A 49 8.20 0.15 0.49
C VAL A 49 8.93 -0.46 -0.70
N ASN A 50 8.27 -1.28 -1.50
CA ASN A 50 8.90 -1.91 -2.68
C ASN A 50 9.23 -0.88 -3.77
N MET A 51 8.40 0.16 -3.94
CA MET A 51 8.78 1.28 -4.83
C MET A 51 10.06 1.96 -4.37
N LEU A 52 10.13 2.31 -3.08
CA LEU A 52 11.30 2.97 -2.49
C LEU A 52 12.54 2.07 -2.48
N SER A 53 12.36 0.76 -2.36
CA SER A 53 13.47 -0.19 -2.33
C SER A 53 14.08 -0.49 -3.69
N TYR A 54 13.30 -0.39 -4.77
CA TYR A 54 13.74 -0.91 -6.06
C TYR A 54 13.55 0.04 -7.25
N GLU A 55 12.55 0.94 -7.23
CA GLU A 55 12.13 1.71 -8.41
C GLU A 55 12.36 3.21 -8.26
N CYS A 56 11.94 3.79 -7.15
CA CYS A 56 11.97 5.22 -6.87
C CYS A 56 12.77 5.49 -5.59
N SER A 57 13.36 6.68 -5.48
CA SER A 57 14.04 7.11 -4.25
C SER A 57 13.15 8.01 -3.37
N GLU A 58 13.62 8.29 -2.18
CA GLU A 58 12.96 9.17 -1.23
C GLU A 58 12.88 10.62 -1.72
N VAL A 59 13.96 11.07 -2.36
CA VAL A 59 14.08 12.36 -3.03
C VAL A 59 14.74 12.12 -4.38
N VAL A 60 14.28 12.80 -5.41
CA VAL A 60 14.84 12.71 -6.76
C VAL A 60 15.21 14.11 -7.27
N VAL A 61 16.28 14.17 -8.04
CA VAL A 61 16.66 15.37 -8.76
C VAL A 61 16.66 15.08 -10.26
N TYR A 62 15.97 15.91 -10.98
CA TYR A 62 15.89 15.88 -12.45
C TYR A 62 16.45 17.16 -13.06
N ALA A 63 16.81 17.10 -14.33
CA ALA A 63 17.01 18.31 -15.14
C ALA A 63 15.65 19.04 -15.33
N ASP A 64 15.71 20.34 -15.54
CA ASP A 64 14.51 21.15 -15.78
C ASP A 64 13.66 20.60 -16.93
N GLY A 65 12.34 20.45 -16.68
CA GLY A 65 11.38 19.96 -17.68
C GLY A 65 11.33 18.44 -17.83
N TYR A 66 12.15 17.67 -17.12
CA TYR A 66 12.12 16.19 -17.19
C TYR A 66 10.84 15.62 -16.61
N LEU A 67 10.36 16.09 -15.45
CA LEU A 67 9.19 15.54 -14.75
C LEU A 67 7.93 15.58 -15.62
N GLU A 68 7.76 16.63 -16.42
CA GLU A 68 6.59 16.78 -17.32
C GLU A 68 6.52 15.70 -18.42
N LYS A 69 7.67 15.14 -18.78
CA LYS A 69 7.83 14.10 -19.81
C LYS A 69 8.31 12.75 -19.24
N LYS A 70 8.35 12.62 -17.93
CA LYS A 70 8.93 11.46 -17.21
C LYS A 70 8.44 10.12 -17.75
N GLU A 71 7.14 10.01 -18.04
CA GLU A 71 6.52 8.78 -18.54
C GLU A 71 7.03 8.35 -19.93
N LEU A 72 7.65 9.26 -20.66
CA LEU A 72 8.25 9.01 -21.98
C LEU A 72 9.75 8.67 -21.90
N PHE A 73 10.35 8.75 -20.70
CA PHE A 73 11.79 8.58 -20.48
C PHE A 73 12.64 9.37 -21.49
N PRO A 74 12.53 10.72 -21.51
CA PRO A 74 13.20 11.54 -22.53
C PRO A 74 14.72 11.36 -22.43
N ALA A 75 15.35 10.98 -23.53
CA ALA A 75 16.78 10.75 -23.63
C ALA A 75 17.59 12.07 -23.75
N ASP A 76 16.93 13.16 -24.14
CA ASP A 76 17.53 14.47 -24.45
C ASP A 76 17.48 15.47 -23.29
N ILE A 77 16.74 15.17 -22.23
CA ILE A 77 16.66 16.04 -21.04
C ILE A 77 17.58 15.47 -19.97
N VAL A 78 18.78 16.05 -19.84
CA VAL A 78 19.85 15.51 -19.01
C VAL A 78 20.48 16.58 -18.11
N ILE A 79 21.11 16.11 -17.05
CA ILE A 79 22.01 16.85 -16.18
C ILE A 79 23.42 16.67 -16.76
N GLU A 80 23.99 17.74 -17.30
CA GLU A 80 25.31 17.73 -17.93
C GLU A 80 26.42 17.42 -16.91
N SER A 81 27.56 16.96 -17.42
CA SER A 81 28.71 16.53 -16.61
C SER A 81 29.23 17.62 -15.64
N ASP A 82 29.21 18.89 -16.04
CA ASP A 82 29.65 19.99 -15.17
C ASP A 82 28.70 20.21 -13.99
N THR A 83 27.40 20.20 -14.23
CA THR A 83 26.35 20.28 -13.18
C THR A 83 26.40 19.05 -12.28
N ARG A 84 26.56 17.87 -12.86
CA ARG A 84 26.77 16.61 -12.15
C ARG A 84 27.92 16.71 -11.14
N ASN A 85 29.10 17.18 -11.56
CA ASN A 85 30.27 17.32 -10.69
C ASN A 85 30.03 18.29 -9.53
N GLN A 86 29.30 19.37 -9.74
CA GLN A 86 28.93 20.32 -8.69
C GLN A 86 27.99 19.65 -7.67
N MET A 87 26.96 18.95 -8.13
CA MET A 87 26.00 18.22 -7.26
C MET A 87 26.70 17.16 -6.43
N GLU A 88 27.52 16.31 -7.04
CA GLU A 88 28.23 15.24 -6.34
C GLU A 88 29.20 15.79 -5.29
N SER A 89 29.87 16.90 -5.58
CA SER A 89 30.74 17.58 -4.60
C SER A 89 29.93 18.10 -3.41
N ALA A 90 28.73 18.62 -3.64
CA ALA A 90 27.83 19.09 -2.60
C ALA A 90 27.31 17.92 -1.73
N PHE A 91 26.89 16.82 -2.34
CA PHE A 91 26.42 15.62 -1.64
C PHE A 91 27.50 15.01 -0.77
N ARG A 92 28.72 14.82 -1.31
CA ARG A 92 29.86 14.29 -0.55
C ARG A 92 30.21 15.14 0.67
N LYS A 93 30.14 16.49 0.54
CA LYS A 93 30.40 17.42 1.65
C LYS A 93 29.40 17.28 2.78
N GLU A 94 28.14 17.02 2.46
CA GLU A 94 27.03 16.92 3.42
C GLU A 94 26.74 15.48 3.88
N GLY A 95 27.46 14.49 3.34
CA GLY A 95 27.28 13.08 3.67
C GLY A 95 25.89 12.57 3.27
N ILE A 96 25.42 12.93 2.08
CA ILE A 96 24.15 12.50 1.51
C ILE A 96 24.42 11.33 0.57
N ASP A 97 23.72 10.21 0.75
CA ASP A 97 23.79 9.07 -0.14
C ASP A 97 22.97 9.34 -1.41
N TYR A 98 23.58 9.07 -2.57
CA TYR A 98 22.98 9.31 -3.88
C TYR A 98 23.39 8.25 -4.89
N SER A 99 22.57 8.06 -5.93
CA SER A 99 22.83 7.22 -7.09
C SER A 99 22.54 8.02 -8.37
N PRO A 100 23.56 8.36 -9.19
CA PRO A 100 23.35 8.91 -10.51
C PRO A 100 22.79 7.83 -11.43
N GLN A 101 21.77 8.15 -12.22
CA GLN A 101 21.09 7.21 -13.08
C GLN A 101 20.79 7.83 -14.44
N TYR A 102 20.79 6.98 -15.45
CA TYR A 102 20.24 7.32 -16.76
C TYR A 102 19.16 6.31 -17.14
N ARG A 103 17.95 6.78 -17.39
CA ARG A 103 16.79 5.95 -17.78
C ARG A 103 16.39 6.26 -19.21
N THR A 104 16.18 5.23 -20.01
CA THR A 104 15.63 5.34 -21.36
C THR A 104 14.77 4.13 -21.68
N THR A 105 13.90 4.25 -22.68
CA THR A 105 13.19 3.11 -23.23
C THR A 105 14.13 2.30 -24.12
N ALA A 106 13.99 0.98 -24.05
CA ALA A 106 14.72 0.07 -24.94
C ALA A 106 13.81 -1.04 -25.44
N GLU A 107 14.16 -1.59 -26.59
CA GLU A 107 13.57 -2.79 -27.13
C GLU A 107 14.59 -3.93 -27.03
N LEU A 108 14.18 -5.04 -26.41
CA LEU A 108 14.96 -6.26 -26.40
C LEU A 108 14.57 -7.08 -27.64
N VAL A 109 15.54 -7.35 -28.49
CA VAL A 109 15.35 -8.19 -29.68
C VAL A 109 15.80 -9.60 -29.34
N PHE A 110 14.95 -10.59 -29.59
CA PHE A 110 15.26 -11.99 -29.34
C PHE A 110 14.88 -12.85 -30.53
N TYR A 111 15.65 -13.92 -30.72
CA TYR A 111 15.42 -14.93 -31.74
C TYR A 111 15.05 -16.24 -31.06
N ASP A 112 13.97 -16.85 -31.50
CA ASP A 112 13.61 -18.20 -31.14
C ASP A 112 13.97 -19.12 -32.32
N GLU A 113 15.06 -19.85 -32.20
CA GLU A 113 15.55 -20.74 -33.25
C GLU A 113 14.57 -21.89 -33.58
N ASP A 114 13.77 -22.33 -32.58
CA ASP A 114 12.81 -23.41 -32.76
C ASP A 114 11.52 -22.94 -33.43
N ALA A 115 11.16 -21.67 -33.30
CA ALA A 115 9.92 -21.09 -33.82
C ALA A 115 10.09 -20.30 -35.11
N ASP A 116 11.32 -20.07 -35.58
CA ASP A 116 11.65 -19.17 -36.70
C ASP A 116 10.98 -17.78 -36.52
N PHE A 117 10.98 -17.30 -35.25
CA PHE A 117 10.28 -16.11 -34.81
C PHE A 117 11.27 -15.10 -34.21
N GLU A 118 11.21 -13.88 -34.75
CA GLU A 118 11.86 -12.72 -34.18
C GLU A 118 10.83 -11.89 -33.43
N GLY A 119 11.10 -11.54 -32.17
CA GLY A 119 10.22 -10.73 -31.37
C GLY A 119 10.92 -9.58 -30.69
N THR A 120 10.16 -8.57 -30.33
CA THR A 120 10.66 -7.45 -29.53
C THR A 120 9.87 -7.32 -28.25
N LEU A 121 10.56 -6.96 -27.15
CA LEU A 121 9.96 -6.65 -25.86
C LEU A 121 10.39 -5.27 -25.41
N ASN A 122 9.41 -4.37 -25.24
CA ASN A 122 9.66 -3.04 -24.67
C ASN A 122 10.05 -3.15 -23.21
N THR A 123 11.12 -2.44 -22.84
CA THR A 123 11.67 -2.42 -21.48
C THR A 123 12.21 -1.03 -21.14
N ILE A 124 12.55 -0.82 -19.89
CA ILE A 124 13.25 0.36 -19.39
C ILE A 124 14.70 -0.05 -19.14
N LEU A 125 15.60 0.56 -19.89
CA LEU A 125 17.04 0.41 -19.68
C LEU A 125 17.49 1.44 -18.64
N LEU A 126 18.08 0.95 -17.55
CA LEU A 126 18.52 1.75 -16.42
C LEU A 126 20.03 1.63 -16.23
N GLY A 127 20.75 2.71 -16.55
CA GLY A 127 22.17 2.84 -16.24
C GLY A 127 22.36 3.29 -14.80
N VAL A 128 23.16 2.55 -14.04
CA VAL A 128 23.46 2.82 -12.64
C VAL A 128 24.96 2.75 -12.35
N ASN A 129 25.44 3.52 -11.38
CA ASN A 129 26.73 3.23 -10.78
C ASN A 129 26.51 2.12 -9.71
N PRO A 130 27.06 0.89 -9.89
CA PRO A 130 26.72 -0.26 -9.06
C PRO A 130 27.02 -0.08 -7.57
N ASN A 131 28.09 0.65 -7.23
CA ASN A 131 28.47 0.90 -5.86
C ASN A 131 27.59 1.94 -5.17
N MET A 132 27.26 3.03 -5.88
CA MET A 132 26.39 4.09 -5.36
C MET A 132 24.92 3.64 -5.30
N ASP A 133 24.48 2.85 -6.27
CA ASP A 133 23.12 2.32 -6.32
C ASP A 133 22.81 1.46 -5.10
N SER A 134 23.76 0.65 -4.65
CA SER A 134 23.63 -0.21 -3.47
C SER A 134 23.51 0.57 -2.14
N ASN A 135 23.83 1.86 -2.11
CA ASN A 135 23.62 2.72 -0.94
C ASN A 135 22.20 3.30 -0.87
N VAL A 136 21.50 3.33 -2.01
CA VAL A 136 20.16 3.92 -2.13
C VAL A 136 19.09 2.84 -2.26
N PHE A 137 19.39 1.73 -2.98
CA PHE A 137 18.43 0.69 -3.32
C PHE A 137 18.87 -0.71 -2.87
N LEU A 138 17.90 -1.61 -2.70
CA LEU A 138 18.12 -3.03 -2.38
C LEU A 138 18.18 -3.94 -3.63
N ARG A 139 18.45 -3.39 -4.81
CA ARG A 139 18.44 -4.11 -6.09
C ARG A 139 19.45 -5.26 -6.10
N LYS A 140 20.66 -5.01 -5.56
CA LYS A 140 21.73 -6.00 -5.43
C LYS A 140 21.30 -7.23 -4.64
N GLU A 141 20.52 -7.05 -3.58
CA GLU A 141 20.00 -8.14 -2.75
C GLU A 141 18.95 -9.00 -3.47
N GLY A 142 18.36 -8.45 -4.54
CA GLY A 142 17.40 -9.13 -5.39
C GLY A 142 18.00 -10.12 -6.36
N ILE A 143 19.34 -10.20 -6.52
CA ILE A 143 19.99 -11.17 -7.43
C ILE A 143 19.70 -12.59 -6.96
N LYS A 144 19.17 -13.41 -7.86
CA LYS A 144 18.85 -14.83 -7.62
C LYS A 144 19.81 -15.77 -8.33
N THR A 145 20.21 -15.39 -9.52
CA THR A 145 21.13 -16.20 -10.36
C THR A 145 22.16 -15.26 -10.99
N GLY A 146 23.42 -15.69 -11.07
CA GLY A 146 24.50 -14.86 -11.57
C GLY A 146 25.03 -13.86 -10.56
N GLU A 147 25.53 -12.74 -11.03
CA GLU A 147 26.24 -11.73 -10.24
C GLU A 147 25.63 -10.33 -10.43
N TRP A 148 25.87 -9.46 -9.46
CA TRP A 148 25.56 -8.04 -9.59
C TRP A 148 26.57 -7.35 -10.50
N LEU A 149 26.18 -6.20 -11.05
CA LEU A 149 27.07 -5.37 -11.87
C LEU A 149 28.29 -4.87 -11.08
N GLU A 150 29.39 -4.69 -11.77
CA GLU A 150 30.58 -3.97 -11.30
C GLU A 150 30.83 -2.73 -12.18
N GLU A 151 31.65 -1.81 -11.71
CA GLU A 151 32.06 -0.65 -12.52
C GLU A 151 32.85 -1.11 -13.74
N GLY A 152 32.47 -0.63 -14.93
CA GLY A 152 33.09 -1.01 -16.19
C GLY A 152 32.72 -2.38 -16.74
N ASP A 153 31.72 -3.06 -16.14
CA ASP A 153 31.18 -4.30 -16.70
C ASP A 153 30.48 -4.10 -18.05
N ASP A 154 30.65 -5.08 -18.95
CA ASP A 154 29.97 -5.13 -20.25
C ASP A 154 28.66 -5.95 -20.22
N GLY A 155 28.20 -6.34 -19.07
CA GLY A 155 27.00 -7.15 -18.88
C GLY A 155 25.79 -6.38 -18.37
N ILE A 156 24.65 -7.07 -18.41
CA ILE A 156 23.38 -6.54 -17.90
C ILE A 156 22.81 -7.46 -16.81
N VAL A 157 21.99 -6.86 -15.94
CA VAL A 157 21.13 -7.58 -15.02
C VAL A 157 19.69 -7.43 -15.50
N VAL A 158 19.01 -8.56 -15.68
CA VAL A 158 17.65 -8.63 -16.22
C VAL A 158 16.67 -9.00 -15.11
N GLY A 159 15.49 -8.38 -15.11
CA GLY A 159 14.42 -8.76 -14.20
C GLY A 159 13.87 -10.16 -14.50
N ALA A 160 13.55 -10.93 -13.46
CA ALA A 160 13.06 -12.31 -13.60
C ALA A 160 11.77 -12.42 -14.43
N GLY A 161 10.94 -11.39 -14.45
CA GLY A 161 9.74 -11.34 -15.30
C GLY A 161 10.08 -11.26 -16.80
N ILE A 162 11.15 -10.53 -17.16
CA ILE A 162 11.67 -10.47 -18.52
C ILE A 162 12.34 -11.80 -18.86
N ALA A 163 13.25 -12.27 -17.99
CA ALA A 163 13.96 -13.53 -18.20
C ALA A 163 13.00 -14.71 -18.40
N GLY A 164 11.94 -14.79 -17.59
CA GLY A 164 10.93 -15.84 -17.74
C GLY A 164 10.12 -15.78 -19.03
N LYS A 165 9.83 -14.55 -19.53
CA LYS A 165 9.11 -14.38 -20.81
C LYS A 165 9.94 -14.74 -22.03
N LEU A 166 11.24 -14.47 -21.96
CA LEU A 166 12.17 -14.68 -23.09
C LEU A 166 12.99 -15.98 -22.96
N GLY A 167 12.83 -16.73 -21.87
CA GLY A 167 13.59 -17.95 -21.61
C GLY A 167 15.08 -17.71 -21.38
N LEU A 168 15.47 -16.52 -20.88
CA LEU A 168 16.88 -16.13 -20.73
C LEU A 168 17.54 -16.80 -19.52
N GLU A 169 18.77 -17.22 -19.72
CA GLU A 169 19.67 -17.71 -18.68
C GLU A 169 20.90 -16.79 -18.53
N VAL A 170 21.61 -16.95 -17.41
CA VAL A 170 22.89 -16.23 -17.22
C VAL A 170 23.92 -16.78 -18.20
N GLY A 171 24.54 -15.87 -18.96
CA GLY A 171 25.49 -16.19 -20.01
C GLY A 171 24.92 -16.02 -21.42
N ASP A 172 23.62 -15.82 -21.55
CA ASP A 172 23.03 -15.52 -22.86
C ASP A 172 23.41 -14.13 -23.35
N ILE A 173 23.42 -13.95 -24.66
CA ILE A 173 23.64 -12.67 -25.32
C ILE A 173 22.27 -12.13 -25.78
N LEU A 174 21.99 -10.89 -25.42
CA LEU A 174 20.75 -10.22 -25.74
C LEU A 174 21.04 -8.94 -26.55
N THR A 175 20.31 -8.75 -27.65
CA THR A 175 20.40 -7.53 -28.42
C THR A 175 19.44 -6.48 -27.83
N VAL A 176 19.98 -5.32 -27.48
CA VAL A 176 19.24 -4.19 -26.93
C VAL A 176 19.29 -3.04 -27.94
N GLU A 177 18.11 -2.55 -28.33
CA GLU A 177 17.96 -1.36 -29.15
C GLU A 177 17.37 -0.22 -28.30
N CYS A 178 18.05 0.93 -28.26
CA CYS A 178 17.57 2.09 -27.52
C CYS A 178 18.00 3.39 -28.22
N LYS A 179 17.43 4.53 -27.78
CA LYS A 179 17.77 5.86 -28.31
C LYS A 179 18.67 6.59 -27.33
N GLY A 180 19.80 7.06 -27.79
CA GLY A 180 20.68 7.97 -27.07
C GLY A 180 20.23 9.43 -27.13
N MET A 181 21.02 10.32 -26.53
CA MET A 181 20.77 11.79 -26.51
C MET A 181 20.64 12.39 -27.91
N SER A 182 21.38 11.86 -28.90
CA SER A 182 21.33 12.29 -30.29
C SER A 182 20.01 11.97 -31.01
N GLY A 183 19.13 11.15 -30.39
CA GLY A 183 17.87 10.68 -30.97
C GLY A 183 18.04 9.54 -32.00
N PHE A 184 19.27 9.12 -32.29
CA PHE A 184 19.53 7.96 -33.14
C PHE A 184 19.36 6.66 -32.36
N ALA A 185 18.84 5.63 -33.02
CA ALA A 185 18.78 4.28 -32.47
C ALA A 185 20.21 3.70 -32.42
N GLN A 186 20.54 3.17 -31.27
CA GLN A 186 21.77 2.43 -30.99
C GLN A 186 21.41 0.97 -30.68
N THR A 187 22.14 0.06 -31.31
CA THR A 187 21.95 -1.38 -31.09
C THR A 187 23.21 -1.94 -30.46
N MET A 188 23.05 -2.71 -29.40
CA MET A 188 24.17 -3.32 -28.67
C MET A 188 23.85 -4.76 -28.30
N ASP A 189 24.86 -5.62 -28.43
CA ASP A 189 24.80 -7.00 -27.94
C ASP A 189 25.43 -7.05 -26.54
N VAL A 190 24.69 -7.50 -25.55
CA VAL A 190 25.09 -7.46 -24.16
C VAL A 190 24.91 -8.83 -23.49
N LEU A 191 25.82 -9.17 -22.59
CA LEU A 191 25.81 -10.44 -21.88
C LEU A 191 24.86 -10.35 -20.67
N VAL A 192 23.97 -11.32 -20.47
CA VAL A 192 23.18 -11.48 -19.25
C VAL A 192 24.08 -11.97 -18.13
N LYS A 193 24.52 -11.06 -17.25
CA LYS A 193 25.40 -11.35 -16.11
C LYS A 193 24.62 -11.86 -14.89
N GLY A 194 23.40 -11.40 -14.72
CA GLY A 194 22.56 -11.78 -13.60
C GLY A 194 21.07 -11.63 -13.86
N ILE A 195 20.29 -12.40 -13.11
CA ILE A 195 18.83 -12.32 -13.09
C ILE A 195 18.40 -11.93 -11.69
N MET A 196 17.70 -10.80 -11.57
CA MET A 196 17.16 -10.32 -10.31
C MET A 196 15.67 -10.64 -10.18
N ASN A 197 15.27 -11.03 -8.97
CA ASN A 197 13.88 -11.23 -8.60
C ASN A 197 13.61 -10.55 -7.27
N THR A 198 13.17 -9.31 -7.35
CA THR A 198 12.87 -8.45 -6.21
C THR A 198 11.42 -8.66 -5.73
N GLU A 199 11.06 -8.06 -4.62
CA GLU A 199 9.66 -8.04 -4.16
C GLU A 199 8.75 -7.11 -4.98
N ASN A 200 9.29 -6.36 -5.96
CA ASN A 200 8.55 -5.53 -6.90
C ASN A 200 8.40 -6.25 -8.25
N THR A 201 7.24 -6.88 -8.47
CA THR A 201 6.98 -7.64 -9.70
C THR A 201 6.99 -6.77 -10.96
N THR A 202 6.53 -5.51 -10.87
CA THR A 202 6.56 -4.57 -12.00
C THR A 202 8.00 -4.21 -12.39
N PHE A 203 8.87 -4.01 -11.39
CA PHE A 203 10.29 -3.78 -11.63
C PHE A 203 10.94 -4.99 -12.33
N ASN A 204 10.67 -6.20 -11.83
CA ASN A 204 11.18 -7.44 -12.44
C ASN A 204 10.68 -7.67 -13.87
N ALA A 205 9.50 -7.15 -14.22
CA ALA A 205 8.88 -7.34 -15.53
C ALA A 205 9.23 -6.25 -16.56
N SER A 206 9.85 -5.14 -16.12
CA SER A 206 10.02 -3.94 -16.95
C SER A 206 11.45 -3.41 -17.04
N TYR A 207 12.33 -3.76 -16.10
CA TYR A 207 13.66 -3.15 -16.01
C TYR A 207 14.80 -4.08 -16.38
N VAL A 208 15.73 -3.53 -17.13
CA VAL A 208 17.06 -4.08 -17.41
C VAL A 208 18.07 -3.08 -16.88
N LEU A 209 19.05 -3.54 -16.10
CA LEU A 209 20.08 -2.71 -15.51
C LEU A 209 21.42 -2.91 -16.21
N MET A 210 22.13 -1.83 -16.40
CA MET A 210 23.45 -1.76 -17.02
C MET A 210 24.37 -0.87 -16.17
N SER A 211 25.68 -1.08 -16.25
CA SER A 211 26.63 -0.10 -15.69
C SER A 211 26.48 1.25 -16.40
N LEU A 212 26.50 2.35 -15.63
CA LEU A 212 26.42 3.69 -16.21
C LEU A 212 27.60 3.99 -17.14
N ASP A 213 28.78 3.45 -16.85
CA ASP A 213 29.99 3.60 -17.70
C ASP A 213 29.80 2.91 -19.06
N GLN A 214 29.22 1.70 -19.05
CA GLN A 214 28.90 0.97 -20.29
C GLN A 214 27.82 1.74 -21.07
N MET A 215 26.78 2.22 -20.40
CA MET A 215 25.72 3.01 -21.05
C MET A 215 26.25 4.31 -21.66
N ASP A 216 27.14 5.00 -20.94
CA ASP A 216 27.81 6.21 -21.45
C ASP A 216 28.61 5.93 -22.74
N ALA A 217 29.35 4.81 -22.75
CA ALA A 217 30.13 4.40 -23.92
C ALA A 217 29.27 4.07 -25.16
N TYR A 218 28.10 3.43 -24.97
CA TYR A 218 27.18 3.07 -26.05
C TYR A 218 26.32 4.23 -26.55
N LEU A 219 25.85 5.07 -25.64
CA LEU A 219 24.90 6.14 -25.96
C LEU A 219 25.54 7.52 -26.15
N GLU A 220 26.86 7.61 -26.00
CA GLU A 220 27.64 8.85 -26.10
C GLU A 220 27.07 9.96 -25.19
N LEU A 221 26.92 9.63 -23.87
CA LEU A 221 26.30 10.53 -22.91
C LEU A 221 27.24 11.64 -22.42
N ASP A 222 28.54 11.54 -22.70
CA ASP A 222 29.59 12.49 -22.23
C ASP A 222 29.54 12.70 -20.69
N GLY A 223 29.21 11.64 -19.95
CA GLY A 223 29.04 11.66 -18.50
C GLY A 223 27.72 12.28 -18.00
N ALA A 224 26.79 12.61 -18.89
CA ALA A 224 25.49 13.13 -18.49
C ALA A 224 24.60 12.03 -17.86
N VAL A 225 23.68 12.45 -17.00
CA VAL A 225 22.66 11.61 -16.38
C VAL A 225 21.31 12.31 -16.43
N ASN A 226 20.19 11.59 -16.36
CA ASN A 226 18.90 12.25 -16.37
C ASN A 226 18.20 12.27 -15.01
N MET A 227 18.75 11.58 -14.02
CA MET A 227 18.24 11.65 -12.66
C MET A 227 19.28 11.33 -11.59
N TYR A 228 19.04 11.85 -10.41
CA TYR A 228 19.70 11.43 -9.18
C TYR A 228 18.67 10.88 -8.21
N ALA A 229 18.89 9.66 -7.75
CA ALA A 229 18.16 9.06 -6.65
C ALA A 229 18.89 9.37 -5.34
N ILE A 230 18.16 9.83 -4.33
CA ILE A 230 18.72 10.28 -3.04
C ILE A 230 17.96 9.61 -1.91
N SER A 231 18.69 9.11 -0.89
CA SER A 231 18.10 8.44 0.27
C SER A 231 18.73 8.93 1.57
N ASP A 232 17.94 8.89 2.66
CA ASP A 232 18.45 9.06 4.04
C ASP A 232 18.78 7.69 4.71
N GLY A 233 18.69 6.61 3.93
CA GLY A 233 18.99 5.24 4.35
C GLY A 233 17.85 4.53 5.10
N LYS A 234 16.63 5.11 5.14
CA LYS A 234 15.52 4.52 5.91
C LYS A 234 14.51 3.71 5.09
N LEU A 235 14.58 3.73 3.77
CA LEU A 235 13.60 3.09 2.88
C LEU A 235 12.13 3.43 3.24
N SER A 236 11.92 4.67 3.62
CA SER A 236 10.62 5.26 3.93
C SER A 236 10.53 6.62 3.27
N ARG A 237 9.35 7.20 3.20
CA ARG A 237 9.24 8.57 2.67
C ARG A 237 10.18 9.49 3.41
N ALA A 238 10.88 10.33 2.65
CA ALA A 238 11.73 11.38 3.24
C ALA A 238 10.91 12.25 4.21
N SER A 239 11.53 12.65 5.29
CA SER A 239 10.96 13.69 6.13
C SER A 239 11.07 15.04 5.41
N ASP A 240 10.09 15.94 5.61
CA ASP A 240 10.13 17.29 5.05
C ASP A 240 11.49 17.98 5.34
N SER A 241 12.08 17.72 6.51
CA SER A 241 13.38 18.26 6.89
C SER A 241 14.53 17.73 6.03
N PHE A 242 14.46 16.48 5.56
CA PHE A 242 15.48 15.91 4.69
C PHE A 242 15.35 16.46 3.26
N THR A 243 14.14 16.49 2.72
CA THR A 243 13.88 17.10 1.41
C THR A 243 14.32 18.57 1.38
N GLU A 244 14.02 19.35 2.42
CA GLU A 244 14.45 20.73 2.54
C GLU A 244 15.99 20.85 2.71
N LYS A 245 16.64 19.88 3.35
CA LYS A 245 18.11 19.82 3.41
C LYS A 245 18.68 19.66 1.99
N VAL A 246 18.16 18.72 1.21
CA VAL A 246 18.61 18.49 -0.18
C VAL A 246 18.35 19.71 -1.05
N ARG A 247 17.17 20.32 -0.97
CA ARG A 247 16.84 21.58 -1.70
C ARG A 247 17.81 22.69 -1.36
N ARG A 248 18.18 22.85 -0.09
CA ARG A 248 19.13 23.87 0.35
C ARG A 248 20.54 23.59 -0.14
N VAL A 249 21.00 22.35 -0.11
CA VAL A 249 22.33 21.96 -0.58
C VAL A 249 22.50 22.24 -2.08
N LEU A 250 21.43 22.07 -2.85
CA LEU A 250 21.43 22.27 -4.29
C LEU A 250 20.96 23.67 -4.74
N SER A 251 20.58 24.56 -3.83
CA SER A 251 19.97 25.87 -4.13
C SER A 251 20.82 26.83 -4.97
N GLY A 252 22.11 26.56 -5.12
CA GLY A 252 23.04 27.37 -5.93
C GLY A 252 23.38 26.76 -7.30
N ILE A 253 22.69 25.68 -7.69
CA ILE A 253 22.94 24.98 -8.95
C ILE A 253 21.71 25.17 -9.84
N ASP A 254 21.91 25.77 -11.01
CA ASP A 254 20.83 26.04 -11.97
C ASP A 254 20.58 24.83 -12.88
N GLY A 255 19.37 24.76 -13.49
CA GLY A 255 19.01 23.74 -14.46
C GLY A 255 18.56 22.40 -13.86
N ILE A 256 18.31 22.36 -12.54
CA ILE A 256 17.85 21.17 -11.85
C ILE A 256 16.66 21.45 -10.92
N GLN A 257 15.85 20.44 -10.69
CA GLN A 257 14.71 20.52 -9.76
C GLN A 257 14.70 19.31 -8.83
N VAL A 258 14.34 19.57 -7.56
CA VAL A 258 14.31 18.58 -6.48
C VAL A 258 12.87 18.27 -6.13
N TYR A 259 12.49 17.00 -6.21
CA TYR A 259 11.17 16.50 -5.91
C TYR A 259 11.23 15.48 -4.79
N ASP A 260 10.22 15.47 -3.94
CA ASP A 260 10.01 14.38 -2.98
C ASP A 260 9.30 13.18 -3.66
N PHE A 261 9.15 12.09 -2.91
CA PHE A 261 8.51 10.87 -3.40
C PHE A 261 7.06 11.10 -3.85
N GLU A 262 6.30 11.96 -3.16
CA GLU A 262 4.89 12.23 -3.50
C GLU A 262 4.76 13.09 -4.75
N GLU A 263 5.61 14.11 -4.86
CA GLU A 263 5.68 14.99 -6.03
C GLU A 263 6.09 14.20 -7.27
N ASP A 264 7.15 13.37 -7.15
CA ASP A 264 7.65 12.54 -8.25
C ASP A 264 6.66 11.49 -8.71
N ASN A 265 5.91 10.88 -7.79
CA ASN A 265 4.97 9.79 -8.08
C ASN A 265 3.50 10.21 -7.91
N ALA A 266 3.17 11.48 -8.21
CA ALA A 266 1.83 12.06 -7.99
C ALA A 266 0.70 11.22 -8.65
N GLY A 267 0.91 10.69 -9.85
CA GLY A 267 -0.04 9.82 -10.54
C GLY A 267 -0.32 8.53 -9.77
N TYR A 268 0.72 7.83 -9.36
CA TYR A 268 0.59 6.60 -8.55
C TYR A 268 -0.04 6.89 -7.18
N MET A 269 0.35 7.98 -6.54
CA MET A 269 -0.22 8.41 -5.27
C MET A 269 -1.71 8.74 -5.37
N ALA A 270 -2.16 9.31 -6.49
CA ALA A 270 -3.58 9.56 -6.74
C ALA A 270 -4.37 8.23 -6.84
N VAL A 271 -3.82 7.21 -7.51
CA VAL A 271 -4.43 5.87 -7.57
C VAL A 271 -4.48 5.25 -6.18
N LEU A 272 -3.36 5.20 -5.44
CA LEU A 272 -3.33 4.66 -4.07
C LEU A 272 -4.33 5.36 -3.14
N ASN A 273 -4.43 6.68 -3.21
CA ASN A 273 -5.38 7.43 -2.39
C ASN A 273 -6.84 7.16 -2.80
N GLY A 274 -7.09 6.96 -4.10
CA GLY A 274 -8.38 6.51 -4.62
C GLY A 274 -8.76 5.14 -4.07
N ASP A 275 -7.83 4.19 -4.09
CA ASP A 275 -8.04 2.83 -3.58
C ASP A 275 -8.22 2.78 -2.06
N LYS A 276 -7.47 3.60 -1.32
CA LYS A 276 -7.72 3.81 0.12
C LYS A 276 -9.13 4.35 0.36
N GLY A 277 -9.60 5.32 -0.46
CA GLY A 277 -10.97 5.81 -0.44
C GLY A 277 -12.00 4.70 -0.72
N GLY A 278 -11.75 3.85 -1.71
CA GLY A 278 -12.56 2.67 -2.03
C GLY A 278 -12.63 1.68 -0.86
N SER A 279 -11.52 1.45 -0.17
CA SER A 279 -11.46 0.60 1.03
C SER A 279 -12.37 1.08 2.14
N TYR A 280 -12.43 2.38 2.39
CA TYR A 280 -13.39 2.96 3.35
C TYR A 280 -14.83 2.72 2.94
N MET A 281 -15.17 2.76 1.66
CA MET A 281 -16.52 2.41 1.20
C MET A 281 -16.88 0.95 1.51
N VAL A 282 -15.95 0.02 1.30
CA VAL A 282 -16.15 -1.39 1.65
C VAL A 282 -16.42 -1.55 3.15
N LEU A 283 -15.63 -0.88 4.01
CA LEU A 283 -15.84 -0.87 5.45
C LEU A 283 -17.23 -0.29 5.83
N VAL A 284 -17.65 0.80 5.20
CA VAL A 284 -18.99 1.38 5.41
C VAL A 284 -20.09 0.38 5.06
N PHE A 285 -19.99 -0.33 3.93
CA PHE A 285 -20.96 -1.37 3.58
C PHE A 285 -20.98 -2.52 4.58
N LEU A 286 -19.84 -2.99 5.05
CA LEU A 286 -19.75 -4.03 6.09
C LEU A 286 -20.45 -3.56 7.38
N PHE A 287 -20.24 -2.32 7.78
CA PHE A 287 -20.88 -1.76 8.96
C PHE A 287 -22.40 -1.51 8.78
N ILE A 288 -22.88 -1.19 7.58
CA ILE A 288 -24.31 -1.10 7.30
C ILE A 288 -24.97 -2.47 7.47
N ILE A 289 -24.36 -3.53 6.94
CA ILE A 289 -24.86 -4.92 7.06
C ILE A 289 -24.87 -5.33 8.53
N ALA A 290 -23.78 -5.08 9.27
CA ALA A 290 -23.68 -5.33 10.70
C ALA A 290 -24.76 -4.56 11.48
N GLY A 291 -24.93 -3.27 11.18
CA GLY A 291 -25.93 -2.40 11.78
C GLY A 291 -27.35 -2.89 11.58
N ALA A 292 -27.68 -3.37 10.38
CA ALA A 292 -28.99 -3.97 10.08
C ALA A 292 -29.28 -5.19 10.97
N GLY A 293 -28.28 -6.06 11.18
CA GLY A 293 -28.36 -7.19 12.10
C GLY A 293 -28.62 -6.76 13.55
N ILE A 294 -27.89 -5.74 14.02
CA ILE A 294 -28.06 -5.19 15.37
C ILE A 294 -29.46 -4.56 15.53
N VAL A 295 -29.90 -3.77 14.57
CA VAL A 295 -31.25 -3.16 14.58
C VAL A 295 -32.32 -4.24 14.67
N ASN A 296 -32.23 -5.29 13.86
CA ASN A 296 -33.21 -6.38 13.87
C ASN A 296 -33.29 -7.06 15.24
N THR A 297 -32.16 -7.41 15.82
CA THR A 297 -32.11 -8.04 17.16
C THR A 297 -32.60 -7.10 18.26
N MET A 298 -32.32 -5.81 18.16
CA MET A 298 -32.81 -4.81 19.12
C MET A 298 -34.31 -4.54 18.97
N VAL A 299 -34.85 -4.55 17.75
CA VAL A 299 -36.32 -4.47 17.54
C VAL A 299 -37.03 -5.61 18.26
N MET A 300 -36.57 -6.85 18.06
CA MET A 300 -37.12 -8.01 18.78
C MET A 300 -36.99 -7.86 20.30
N SER A 301 -35.84 -7.39 20.79
CA SER A 301 -35.60 -7.10 22.18
C SER A 301 -36.65 -6.19 22.81
N VAL A 302 -36.91 -5.10 22.12
CA VAL A 302 -37.82 -4.08 22.56
C VAL A 302 -39.28 -4.59 22.55
N LEU A 303 -39.66 -5.34 21.49
CA LEU A 303 -41.03 -5.89 21.36
C LEU A 303 -41.33 -6.91 22.41
N GLU A 304 -40.43 -7.84 22.74
CA GLU A 304 -40.64 -8.86 23.77
C GLU A 304 -40.71 -8.26 25.17
N ARG A 305 -40.00 -7.16 25.43
CA ARG A 305 -39.99 -6.48 26.75
C ARG A 305 -41.06 -5.37 26.83
N ARG A 306 -42.00 -5.34 25.90
CA ARG A 306 -43.02 -4.29 25.81
C ARG A 306 -43.85 -4.21 27.13
N LYS A 307 -44.20 -5.34 27.73
CA LYS A 307 -44.93 -5.39 29.02
C LYS A 307 -44.08 -4.89 30.20
N GLU A 308 -42.80 -5.27 30.25
CA GLU A 308 -41.87 -4.79 31.32
C GLU A 308 -41.69 -3.25 31.18
N ASN A 309 -41.54 -2.75 29.96
CA ASN A 309 -41.42 -1.32 29.72
C ASN A 309 -42.67 -0.54 30.10
N ALA A 310 -43.87 -1.11 29.88
CA ALA A 310 -45.15 -0.52 30.32
C ALA A 310 -45.25 -0.48 31.86
N MET A 311 -44.83 -1.55 32.56
CA MET A 311 -44.77 -1.57 34.03
C MET A 311 -43.77 -0.53 34.58
N LEU A 312 -42.57 -0.39 34.01
CA LEU A 312 -41.61 0.63 34.41
C LEU A 312 -42.20 2.05 34.26
N ARG A 313 -42.93 2.32 33.17
CA ARG A 313 -43.63 3.58 32.96
C ARG A 313 -44.74 3.82 33.96
N ALA A 314 -45.49 2.78 34.29
CA ALA A 314 -46.53 2.83 35.34
C ALA A 314 -45.95 3.12 36.74
N MET A 315 -44.73 2.65 37.03
CA MET A 315 -43.96 2.99 38.25
C MET A 315 -43.31 4.40 38.22
N GLY A 316 -43.56 5.21 37.18
CA GLY A 316 -43.07 6.59 37.10
C GLY A 316 -41.75 6.81 36.37
N PHE A 317 -41.18 5.77 35.74
CA PHE A 317 -39.98 5.97 34.95
C PHE A 317 -40.29 6.82 33.70
N LYS A 318 -39.49 7.88 33.48
CA LYS A 318 -39.62 8.72 32.31
C LYS A 318 -39.19 7.92 31.04
N ALA A 319 -39.87 8.19 29.94
CA ALA A 319 -39.52 7.58 28.63
C ALA A 319 -38.02 7.76 28.25
N ARG A 320 -37.41 8.89 28.62
CA ARG A 320 -35.98 9.17 28.42
C ARG A 320 -35.09 8.18 29.19
N THR A 321 -35.46 7.82 30.40
CA THR A 321 -34.70 6.84 31.23
C THR A 321 -34.70 5.45 30.61
N ILE A 322 -35.85 5.01 30.05
CA ILE A 322 -35.96 3.73 29.36
C ILE A 322 -35.12 3.75 28.06
N ARG A 323 -35.11 4.85 27.33
CA ARG A 323 -34.23 5.00 26.15
C ARG A 323 -32.75 4.86 26.53
N ILE A 324 -32.33 5.58 27.56
CA ILE A 324 -30.93 5.50 28.04
C ILE A 324 -30.57 4.07 28.46
N LEU A 325 -31.49 3.33 29.10
CA LEU A 325 -31.27 1.95 29.49
C LEU A 325 -30.95 1.09 28.25
N PHE A 326 -31.75 1.12 27.19
CA PHE A 326 -31.50 0.34 25.97
C PHE A 326 -30.25 0.78 25.24
N LEU A 327 -29.96 2.09 25.17
CA LEU A 327 -28.73 2.61 24.59
C LEU A 327 -27.50 2.10 25.35
N THR A 328 -27.59 2.06 26.69
CA THR A 328 -26.52 1.53 27.54
C THR A 328 -26.36 0.03 27.34
N GLU A 329 -27.45 -0.73 27.16
CA GLU A 329 -27.39 -2.17 26.83
C GLU A 329 -26.65 -2.37 25.46
N GLY A 330 -27.03 -1.62 24.41
CA GLY A 330 -26.38 -1.67 23.11
C GLY A 330 -24.92 -1.27 23.15
N MET A 331 -24.58 -0.24 23.92
CA MET A 331 -23.19 0.21 24.12
C MET A 331 -22.35 -0.86 24.81
N ILE A 332 -22.83 -1.50 25.88
CA ILE A 332 -22.09 -2.54 26.60
C ILE A 332 -21.85 -3.74 25.68
N VAL A 333 -22.87 -4.20 24.96
CA VAL A 333 -22.74 -5.31 24.01
C VAL A 333 -21.78 -4.94 22.88
N GLY A 334 -21.82 -3.67 22.40
CA GLY A 334 -20.89 -3.11 21.44
C GLY A 334 -19.44 -3.14 21.93
N VAL A 335 -19.19 -2.70 23.17
CA VAL A 335 -17.86 -2.71 23.78
C VAL A 335 -17.32 -4.14 23.91
N ILE A 336 -18.11 -5.06 24.46
CA ILE A 336 -17.69 -6.45 24.62
C ILE A 336 -17.44 -7.10 23.24
N GLY A 337 -18.36 -6.89 22.30
CA GLY A 337 -18.25 -7.44 20.95
C GLY A 337 -17.05 -6.90 20.20
N SER A 338 -16.78 -5.58 20.29
CA SER A 338 -15.61 -4.98 19.64
C SER A 338 -14.29 -5.46 20.24
N ILE A 339 -14.18 -5.61 21.56
CA ILE A 339 -13.00 -6.16 22.22
C ILE A 339 -12.75 -7.61 21.76
N LEU A 340 -13.77 -8.46 21.80
CA LEU A 340 -13.65 -9.86 21.37
C LEU A 340 -13.33 -9.97 19.87
N GLY A 341 -13.98 -9.15 19.03
CA GLY A 341 -13.72 -9.08 17.59
C GLY A 341 -12.29 -8.62 17.29
N THR A 342 -11.79 -7.64 18.04
CA THR A 342 -10.40 -7.16 17.91
C THR A 342 -9.39 -8.22 18.33
N LEU A 343 -9.63 -8.93 19.43
CA LEU A 343 -8.75 -10.01 19.88
C LEU A 343 -8.70 -11.16 18.87
N LEU A 344 -9.84 -11.55 18.30
CA LEU A 344 -9.89 -12.55 17.23
C LEU A 344 -9.20 -12.04 15.96
N GLY A 345 -9.44 -10.77 15.58
CA GLY A 345 -8.76 -10.12 14.47
C GLY A 345 -7.23 -10.12 14.64
N ALA A 346 -6.75 -9.74 15.83
CA ALA A 346 -5.33 -9.75 16.15
C ALA A 346 -4.72 -11.17 16.10
N LEU A 347 -5.43 -12.15 16.64
CA LEU A 347 -4.98 -13.55 16.64
C LEU A 347 -4.82 -14.11 15.23
N VAL A 348 -5.77 -13.82 14.34
CA VAL A 348 -5.75 -14.29 12.96
C VAL A 348 -4.81 -13.44 12.10
N ASN A 349 -4.70 -12.12 12.35
CA ASN A 349 -3.79 -11.24 11.64
C ASN A 349 -2.31 -11.57 11.88
N TYR A 350 -1.97 -12.09 13.07
CA TYR A 350 -0.58 -12.38 13.43
C TYR A 350 0.15 -13.30 12.42
N PRO A 351 -0.36 -14.49 12.05
CA PRO A 351 0.29 -15.33 11.05
C PRO A 351 0.32 -14.67 9.67
N PHE A 352 -0.71 -13.94 9.26
CA PHE A 352 -0.73 -13.27 7.96
C PHE A 352 0.26 -12.10 7.88
N ALA A 353 0.46 -11.37 8.98
CA ALA A 353 1.47 -10.32 9.04
C ALA A 353 2.91 -10.88 9.04
N ARG A 354 3.12 -12.08 9.61
CA ARG A 354 4.45 -12.68 9.74
C ARG A 354 4.86 -13.51 8.52
N PHE A 355 3.98 -14.35 8.02
CA PHE A 355 4.29 -15.32 6.96
C PHE A 355 3.74 -14.89 5.60
N GLY A 356 2.68 -14.07 5.59
CA GLY A 356 1.95 -13.72 4.38
C GLY A 356 1.09 -14.89 3.85
N ILE A 357 0.41 -14.62 2.75
CA ILE A 357 -0.30 -15.60 1.94
C ILE A 357 0.39 -15.62 0.58
N ASP A 358 0.97 -16.74 0.22
CA ASP A 358 1.58 -16.94 -1.10
C ASP A 358 0.50 -17.33 -2.12
N LEU A 359 0.26 -16.43 -3.06
CA LEU A 359 -0.71 -16.60 -4.16
C LEU A 359 -0.01 -16.73 -5.53
N SER A 360 1.32 -16.95 -5.57
CA SER A 360 2.10 -17.03 -6.81
C SER A 360 1.50 -18.02 -7.81
N ASN A 361 1.06 -19.18 -7.35
CA ASN A 361 0.44 -20.20 -8.22
C ASN A 361 -0.93 -19.82 -8.80
N LEU A 362 -1.62 -18.85 -8.21
CA LEU A 362 -2.96 -18.40 -8.62
C LEU A 362 -2.93 -17.14 -9.47
N MET A 363 -1.86 -16.36 -9.36
CA MET A 363 -1.75 -15.02 -9.94
C MET A 363 -0.56 -14.89 -10.91
N ASP A 364 -0.02 -16.02 -11.35
CA ASP A 364 1.05 -16.03 -12.36
C ASP A 364 0.57 -15.34 -13.65
N GLY A 365 1.33 -14.37 -14.13
CA GLY A 365 0.99 -13.55 -15.31
C GLY A 365 -0.07 -12.45 -15.09
N VAL A 366 -0.57 -12.25 -13.86
CA VAL A 366 -1.53 -11.16 -13.54
C VAL A 366 -0.77 -9.93 -13.04
N ASP A 367 -0.89 -8.82 -13.77
CA ASP A 367 -0.46 -7.50 -13.27
C ASP A 367 -1.62 -6.85 -12.48
N MET A 368 -1.40 -6.65 -11.19
CA MET A 368 -2.39 -6.01 -10.30
C MET A 368 -2.22 -4.50 -10.18
N GLY A 369 -1.24 -3.91 -10.87
CA GLY A 369 -0.90 -2.49 -10.76
C GLY A 369 -0.25 -2.08 -9.44
N TYR A 370 -0.03 -3.02 -8.51
CA TYR A 370 0.70 -2.80 -7.26
C TYR A 370 2.13 -3.36 -7.34
N ARG A 371 3.08 -2.65 -6.72
CA ARG A 371 4.51 -3.04 -6.68
C ARG A 371 4.76 -4.03 -5.55
N ILE A 372 4.12 -5.18 -5.61
CA ILE A 372 4.20 -6.23 -4.58
C ILE A 372 4.56 -7.58 -5.19
N SER A 373 5.19 -8.43 -4.38
CA SER A 373 5.32 -9.84 -4.70
C SER A 373 3.98 -10.55 -4.52
N PHE A 374 3.84 -11.76 -5.05
CA PHE A 374 2.62 -12.57 -4.84
C PHE A 374 2.50 -13.13 -3.41
N VAL A 375 3.39 -12.73 -2.49
CA VAL A 375 3.29 -13.02 -1.06
C VAL A 375 2.69 -11.83 -0.35
N PHE A 376 1.39 -11.90 -0.09
CA PHE A 376 0.63 -10.82 0.54
C PHE A 376 0.77 -10.85 2.05
N LYS A 377 1.29 -9.80 2.65
CA LYS A 377 1.39 -9.62 4.09
C LYS A 377 0.37 -8.60 4.57
N SER A 378 -0.31 -8.90 5.66
CA SER A 378 -1.18 -7.93 6.32
C SER A 378 -0.38 -6.99 7.21
N ALA A 379 -0.89 -5.78 7.44
CA ALA A 379 -0.24 -4.78 8.31
C ALA A 379 -0.85 -4.73 9.72
N TRP A 380 -0.04 -4.29 10.67
CA TRP A 380 -0.48 -3.84 11.99
C TRP A 380 -0.72 -2.34 11.95
N SER A 381 -1.94 -1.93 11.64
CA SER A 381 -2.33 -0.53 11.55
C SER A 381 -3.12 -0.08 12.77
N SER A 382 -2.78 1.08 13.33
CA SER A 382 -3.59 1.69 14.39
C SER A 382 -5.01 2.01 13.92
N HIS A 383 -5.20 2.26 12.62
CA HIS A 383 -6.52 2.42 12.02
C HIS A 383 -7.36 1.15 12.18
N SER A 384 -6.85 -0.01 11.79
CA SER A 384 -7.56 -1.29 11.87
C SER A 384 -7.91 -1.65 13.31
N PHE A 385 -6.97 -1.53 14.23
CA PHE A 385 -7.09 -2.06 15.58
C PHE A 385 -7.64 -1.07 16.63
N VAL A 386 -7.77 0.22 16.31
CA VAL A 386 -8.31 1.25 17.21
C VAL A 386 -9.56 1.90 16.61
N SER A 387 -9.51 2.37 15.37
CA SER A 387 -10.62 3.12 14.77
C SER A 387 -11.83 2.23 14.48
N ILE A 388 -11.61 1.01 13.94
CA ILE A 388 -12.69 0.07 13.63
C ILE A 388 -13.47 -0.35 14.89
N PRO A 389 -12.85 -0.78 16.01
CA PRO A 389 -13.56 -1.08 17.25
C PRO A 389 -14.36 0.09 17.83
N ILE A 390 -13.78 1.30 17.79
CA ILE A 390 -14.47 2.51 18.27
C ILE A 390 -15.72 2.78 17.40
N LEU A 391 -15.59 2.69 16.08
CA LEU A 391 -16.69 2.87 15.14
C LEU A 391 -17.79 1.83 15.37
N ALA A 392 -17.43 0.56 15.64
CA ALA A 392 -18.38 -0.50 15.95
C ALA A 392 -19.18 -0.22 17.22
N VAL A 393 -18.55 0.33 18.28
CA VAL A 393 -19.25 0.74 19.51
C VAL A 393 -20.22 1.88 19.24
N ILE A 394 -19.80 2.88 18.48
CA ILE A 394 -20.67 4.01 18.10
C ILE A 394 -21.87 3.49 17.31
N LEU A 395 -21.64 2.67 16.30
CA LEU A 395 -22.70 2.14 15.44
C LEU A 395 -23.66 1.22 16.19
N SER A 396 -23.17 0.34 17.08
CA SER A 396 -24.05 -0.51 17.92
C SER A 396 -24.94 0.32 18.83
N THR A 397 -24.41 1.42 19.38
CA THR A 397 -25.17 2.36 20.19
C THR A 397 -26.24 3.09 19.36
N LEU A 398 -25.88 3.61 18.19
CA LEU A 398 -26.80 4.28 17.28
C LEU A 398 -27.87 3.33 16.74
N ALA A 399 -27.51 2.11 16.34
CA ALA A 399 -28.44 1.10 15.87
C ALA A 399 -29.50 0.75 16.94
N SER A 400 -29.12 0.78 18.23
CA SER A 400 -30.04 0.58 19.34
C SER A 400 -31.04 1.72 19.54
N PHE A 401 -30.72 2.94 19.03
CA PHE A 401 -31.61 4.10 19.14
C PHE A 401 -32.86 3.98 18.25
N ILE A 402 -32.75 3.38 17.07
CA ILE A 402 -33.83 3.29 16.06
C ILE A 402 -35.05 2.58 16.62
N PRO A 403 -34.97 1.34 17.16
CA PRO A 403 -36.13 0.63 17.69
C PRO A 403 -36.69 1.26 18.96
N VAL A 404 -35.84 1.82 19.78
CA VAL A 404 -36.24 2.42 21.07
C VAL A 404 -37.03 3.72 20.87
N SER A 405 -36.75 4.47 19.81
CA SER A 405 -37.49 5.69 19.49
C SER A 405 -38.96 5.41 19.10
N ARG A 406 -39.25 4.21 18.54
CA ARG A 406 -40.59 3.81 18.13
C ARG A 406 -41.47 3.28 19.27
N VAL A 407 -40.88 2.75 20.34
CA VAL A 407 -41.61 2.15 21.49
C VAL A 407 -42.42 3.17 22.28
N ASN A 408 -41.98 4.42 22.30
CA ASN A 408 -42.59 5.47 23.10
C ASN A 408 -43.87 6.09 22.51
N LYS A 409 -44.32 5.65 21.32
CA LYS A 409 -45.55 6.15 20.68
C LYS A 409 -46.81 5.34 21.03
N GLY A 410 -46.70 4.24 21.79
CA GLY A 410 -47.82 3.39 22.17
C GLY A 410 -48.51 3.85 23.48
N GLU A 411 -49.85 3.80 23.54
CA GLU A 411 -50.61 4.04 24.75
C GLU A 411 -50.33 2.94 25.81
N ILE A 412 -49.96 3.37 27.04
CA ILE A 412 -49.61 2.45 28.15
C ILE A 412 -50.80 1.57 28.48
N ALA A 413 -52.01 2.13 28.51
CA ALA A 413 -53.22 1.43 28.82
C ALA A 413 -53.58 0.31 27.83
N ALA A 414 -53.39 0.55 26.52
CA ALA A 414 -53.64 -0.45 25.46
C ALA A 414 -52.63 -1.62 25.50
N THR A 415 -51.42 -1.37 25.98
CA THR A 415 -50.37 -2.43 26.11
C THR A 415 -50.60 -3.35 27.30
N LEU A 416 -51.15 -2.83 28.40
CA LEU A 416 -51.47 -3.60 29.60
C LEU A 416 -52.77 -4.38 29.49
N ARG A 417 -53.68 -3.93 28.59
CA ARG A 417 -55.04 -4.50 28.42
C ARG A 417 -55.09 -5.69 27.42
N LYS A 418 -54.08 -5.87 26.55
CA LYS A 418 -53.95 -7.04 25.66
C LYS A 418 -53.37 -8.22 26.47
N VAL A 419 -54.23 -8.89 27.21
CA VAL A 419 -54.00 -10.22 27.82
C VAL A 419 -54.66 -11.25 26.90
#